data_3e7403218ef1c870626e51b8a835abad
#
_entry.id   3e7403218ef1c870626e51b8a835abad
#
_cell.length_a   1.000
_cell.length_b   1.000
_cell.length_c   1.000
_cell.angle_alpha   90.00
_cell.angle_beta   90.00
_cell.angle_gamma   90.00
#
_symmetry.space_group_name_H-M   'P 1'
#
loop_
_entity.id
_entity.type
_entity.pdbx_description
1 polymer ?
#
loop_
_entity_poly.entity_id
_entity_poly.type
_entity_poly.pdbx_seq_one_letter_code
_entity_poly.pdbx_strand_id
1 'polypeptide(L)'
;GMFASNFNNRMDKTAYVQTYTQRPLVDTRIMNIINLNKIPSGCSVVVAIMTYTGFNQEDSIIFNQASVDRGLFSATIYHTEKDEDKKIQGDEEIRCKPDKVKTKGMKFANYDKLNSNGVMPENTLIENRDVIIGKIVPIKEHRNDHTKVIKYKDQSIIYRTHEKTYVDKNYVNRNGDGYTFAKIRTRTYRIPTIGDKFSSRHGQKGTIGLILPPEDMPTTAEGLVPDIIINPHCIPS
;
A
#
# COMPACT_ATOMS: atom_id res chain seq x y z
N GLY A 1 -1.71 13.41 -0.10
CA GLY A 1 -0.78 14.21 -0.89
C GLY A 1 0.25 13.36 -1.60
N MET A 2 0.80 13.92 -2.62
CA MET A 2 1.88 13.26 -3.32
C MET A 2 3.23 13.71 -2.75
N PHE A 3 4.11 12.75 -2.52
CA PHE A 3 5.46 12.98 -2.00
C PHE A 3 6.45 13.44 -3.08
N ALA A 4 6.12 13.21 -4.35
CA ALA A 4 6.90 13.62 -5.51
C ALA A 4 5.97 13.83 -6.72
N SER A 5 6.29 14.78 -7.59
CA SER A 5 5.47 15.09 -8.78
C SER A 5 5.45 13.95 -9.81
N ASN A 6 6.45 13.10 -9.80
CA ASN A 6 6.60 11.95 -10.71
C ASN A 6 6.26 10.60 -10.04
N PHE A 7 5.43 10.59 -9.00
CA PHE A 7 5.15 9.36 -8.26
C PHE A 7 4.59 8.23 -9.14
N ASN A 8 3.90 8.53 -10.22
CA ASN A 8 3.38 7.53 -11.16
C ASN A 8 4.50 6.74 -11.88
N ASN A 9 5.66 7.36 -12.06
CA ASN A 9 6.80 6.74 -12.76
C ASN A 9 7.81 6.11 -11.80
N ARG A 10 7.61 6.28 -10.49
CA ARG A 10 8.50 5.74 -9.46
C ARG A 10 8.03 4.35 -9.03
N MET A 11 9.00 3.51 -8.70
CA MET A 11 8.78 2.17 -8.12
C MET A 11 9.36 2.12 -6.70
N ASP A 12 8.79 2.91 -5.80
CA ASP A 12 9.19 2.94 -4.39
C ASP A 12 8.67 1.70 -3.67
N LYS A 13 9.39 1.25 -2.66
CA LYS A 13 8.99 0.07 -1.88
C LYS A 13 7.63 0.25 -1.22
N THR A 14 7.40 1.41 -0.61
CA THR A 14 6.10 1.80 -0.05
C THR A 14 5.91 3.29 -0.22
N ALA A 15 4.74 3.70 -0.69
CA ALA A 15 4.38 5.09 -0.84
C ALA A 15 2.90 5.30 -0.56
N TYR A 16 2.58 6.44 0.04
CA TYR A 16 1.22 6.83 0.38
C TYR A 16 0.85 8.08 -0.41
N VAL A 17 -0.29 8.05 -1.07
CA VAL A 17 -0.82 9.21 -1.81
C VAL A 17 -2.22 9.51 -1.27
N GLN A 18 -2.34 10.64 -0.57
CA GLN A 18 -3.63 11.09 -0.04
C GLN A 18 -4.50 11.62 -1.18
N THR A 19 -5.78 11.20 -1.19
CA THR A 19 -6.69 11.51 -2.29
C THR A 19 -7.11 12.99 -2.31
N TYR A 20 -7.57 13.50 -1.17
CA TYR A 20 -8.06 14.87 -1.04
C TYR A 20 -7.11 15.68 -0.17
N THR A 21 -6.35 16.55 -0.81
CA THR A 21 -5.34 17.35 -0.15
C THR A 21 -5.68 18.82 -0.22
N GLN A 22 -5.23 19.55 0.79
CA GLN A 22 -5.38 20.99 0.88
C GLN A 22 -4.06 21.62 1.32
N ARG A 23 -3.78 22.81 0.81
CA ARG A 23 -2.66 23.57 1.36
C ARG A 23 -2.94 23.94 2.82
N PRO A 24 -1.92 24.06 3.67
CA PRO A 24 -2.10 24.47 5.06
C PRO A 24 -2.72 25.87 5.19
N LEU A 25 -3.42 26.12 6.29
CA LEU A 25 -3.95 27.45 6.60
C LEU A 25 -2.82 28.48 6.84
N VAL A 26 -1.69 28.01 7.37
CA VAL A 26 -0.52 28.84 7.67
C VAL A 26 0.65 28.37 6.86
N ASP A 27 1.36 29.28 6.22
CA ASP A 27 2.56 28.98 5.45
C ASP A 27 3.74 29.87 5.83
N THR A 28 4.89 29.59 5.24
CA THR A 28 6.11 30.37 5.39
C THR A 28 6.62 30.84 4.02
N ARG A 29 7.52 31.80 4.00
CA ARG A 29 8.17 32.24 2.76
C ARG A 29 8.87 31.10 2.04
N ILE A 30 9.52 30.20 2.80
CA ILE A 30 10.23 29.06 2.24
C ILE A 30 9.27 28.09 1.52
N MET A 31 8.10 27.84 2.08
CA MET A 31 7.07 27.00 1.44
C MET A 31 6.68 27.51 0.06
N ASN A 32 6.60 28.83 -0.11
CA ASN A 32 6.30 29.45 -1.40
C ASN A 32 7.49 29.34 -2.37
N ILE A 33 8.71 29.52 -1.89
CA ILE A 33 9.94 29.42 -2.70
C ILE A 33 10.11 28.00 -3.26
N ILE A 34 9.93 26.97 -2.42
CA ILE A 34 10.07 25.57 -2.82
C ILE A 34 8.80 24.99 -3.47
N ASN A 35 7.76 25.80 -3.63
CA ASN A 35 6.46 25.37 -4.19
C ASN A 35 5.78 24.23 -3.43
N LEU A 36 5.98 24.13 -2.13
CA LEU A 36 5.40 23.06 -1.31
C LEU A 36 3.86 23.10 -1.32
N ASN A 37 3.26 24.28 -1.45
CA ASN A 37 1.82 24.44 -1.56
C ASN A 37 1.20 23.82 -2.84
N LYS A 38 2.02 23.55 -3.86
CA LYS A 38 1.59 22.87 -5.10
C LYS A 38 1.54 21.35 -4.96
N ILE A 39 2.21 20.79 -3.96
CA ILE A 39 2.22 19.36 -3.64
C ILE A 39 1.82 19.15 -2.15
N PRO A 40 0.62 19.56 -1.76
CA PRO A 40 0.19 19.47 -0.37
C PRO A 40 0.11 18.00 0.08
N SER A 41 0.41 17.73 1.36
CA SER A 41 0.44 16.38 1.93
C SER A 41 -0.47 16.20 3.14
N GLY A 42 -1.51 16.97 3.22
CA GLY A 42 -2.49 16.90 4.32
C GLY A 42 -3.77 17.64 3.96
N CYS A 43 -4.63 17.81 4.92
CA CYS A 43 -5.85 18.59 4.77
C CYS A 43 -6.18 19.35 6.06
N SER A 44 -7.01 20.37 5.95
CA SER A 44 -7.55 21.09 7.09
C SER A 44 -8.78 20.35 7.61
N VAL A 45 -8.85 20.19 8.93
CA VAL A 45 -9.97 19.53 9.61
C VAL A 45 -10.56 20.44 10.68
N VAL A 46 -11.84 20.30 10.95
CA VAL A 46 -12.51 20.93 12.07
C VAL A 46 -12.30 20.06 13.30
N VAL A 47 -11.60 20.61 14.30
CA VAL A 47 -11.23 19.89 15.52
C VAL A 47 -12.02 20.42 16.70
N ALA A 48 -12.68 19.52 17.42
CA ALA A 48 -13.21 19.80 18.76
C ALA A 48 -12.20 19.34 19.81
N ILE A 49 -11.85 20.25 20.73
CA ILE A 49 -10.96 19.94 21.85
C ILE A 49 -11.83 19.74 23.08
N MET A 50 -12.18 18.50 23.34
CA MET A 50 -13.04 18.11 24.45
C MET A 50 -12.90 16.64 24.78
N THR A 51 -13.18 16.27 26.02
CA THR A 51 -13.41 14.87 26.40
C THR A 51 -14.81 14.47 25.91
N TYR A 52 -14.89 13.37 25.21
CA TYR A 52 -16.17 12.87 24.71
C TYR A 52 -16.18 11.34 24.70
N THR A 53 -17.21 10.70 25.24
CA THR A 53 -17.39 9.25 25.33
C THR A 53 -16.30 8.47 26.07
N GLY A 54 -15.18 9.06 26.39
CA GLY A 54 -14.01 8.38 26.99
C GLY A 54 -13.13 7.62 26.01
N PHE A 55 -13.45 7.58 24.72
CA PHE A 55 -12.64 6.89 23.70
C PHE A 55 -11.55 7.76 23.09
N ASN A 56 -11.36 8.97 23.58
CA ASN A 56 -10.27 9.85 23.20
C ASN A 56 -9.27 10.12 24.33
N GLN A 57 -9.11 9.17 25.25
CA GLN A 57 -8.10 9.23 26.31
C GLN A 57 -6.71 8.83 25.78
N GLU A 58 -5.65 9.35 26.41
CA GLU A 58 -4.25 8.95 26.16
C GLU A 58 -3.87 8.91 24.67
N ASP A 59 -3.93 10.05 23.99
CA ASP A 59 -3.59 10.22 22.58
C ASP A 59 -4.55 9.49 21.61
N SER A 60 -5.72 9.03 22.08
CA SER A 60 -6.77 8.55 21.20
C SER A 60 -7.61 9.72 20.67
N ILE A 61 -8.12 9.54 19.47
CA ILE A 61 -8.96 10.52 18.78
C ILE A 61 -10.26 9.88 18.32
N ILE A 62 -11.30 10.69 18.23
CA ILE A 62 -12.61 10.27 17.72
C ILE A 62 -12.79 10.89 16.33
N PHE A 63 -13.19 10.08 15.36
CA PHE A 63 -13.49 10.54 14.02
C PHE A 63 -14.99 10.57 13.75
N ASN A 64 -15.40 11.51 12.91
CA ASN A 64 -16.75 11.60 12.39
C ASN A 64 -16.89 10.67 11.18
N GLN A 65 -17.83 9.73 11.23
CA GLN A 65 -18.09 8.78 10.13
C GLN A 65 -18.46 9.50 8.84
N ALA A 66 -19.27 10.54 8.90
CA ALA A 66 -19.67 11.30 7.71
C ALA A 66 -18.46 11.97 7.03
N SER A 67 -17.47 12.43 7.81
CA SER A 67 -16.23 12.99 7.26
C SER A 67 -15.40 11.92 6.57
N VAL A 68 -15.30 10.73 7.15
CA VAL A 68 -14.63 9.57 6.55
C VAL A 68 -15.33 9.16 5.25
N ASP A 69 -16.65 9.11 5.24
CA ASP A 69 -17.46 8.75 4.07
C ASP A 69 -17.31 9.76 2.93
N ARG A 70 -17.09 11.04 3.26
CA ARG A 70 -16.77 12.08 2.28
C ARG A 70 -15.34 12.04 1.76
N GLY A 71 -14.50 11.17 2.31
CA GLY A 71 -13.12 10.97 1.85
C GLY A 71 -12.03 11.60 2.72
N LEU A 72 -12.34 11.99 3.96
CA LEU A 72 -11.33 12.49 4.89
C LEU A 72 -10.22 11.45 5.06
N PHE A 73 -8.97 11.84 4.80
CA PHE A 73 -7.77 11.00 4.88
C PHE A 73 -7.81 9.70 4.09
N SER A 74 -8.67 9.59 3.09
CA SER A 74 -8.58 8.47 2.15
C SER A 74 -7.25 8.54 1.40
N ALA A 75 -6.62 7.40 1.21
CA ALA A 75 -5.30 7.31 0.59
C ALA A 75 -5.16 6.06 -0.28
N THR A 76 -4.31 6.14 -1.29
CA THR A 76 -3.85 4.97 -2.03
C THR A 76 -2.45 4.61 -1.55
N ILE A 77 -2.28 3.37 -1.14
CA ILE A 77 -0.99 2.83 -0.72
C ILE A 77 -0.41 2.05 -1.89
N TYR A 78 0.78 2.46 -2.32
CA TYR A 78 1.56 1.76 -3.33
C TYR A 78 2.65 0.93 -2.64
N HIS A 79 2.74 -0.32 -3.03
CA HIS A 79 3.81 -1.22 -2.58
C HIS A 79 4.43 -1.89 -3.80
N THR A 80 5.76 -1.96 -3.84
CA THR A 80 6.48 -2.56 -4.95
C THR A 80 7.25 -3.79 -4.48
N GLU A 81 6.97 -4.92 -5.11
CA GLU A 81 7.76 -6.14 -4.99
C GLU A 81 8.78 -6.19 -6.11
N LYS A 82 10.06 -6.34 -5.75
CA LYS A 82 11.16 -6.53 -6.69
C LYS A 82 11.65 -7.95 -6.64
N ASP A 83 11.86 -8.54 -7.79
CA ASP A 83 12.43 -9.86 -7.92
C ASP A 83 13.45 -9.91 -9.05
N GLU A 84 14.61 -10.49 -8.79
CA GLU A 84 15.69 -10.68 -9.76
C GLU A 84 15.81 -12.15 -10.11
N ASP A 85 16.09 -12.45 -11.39
CA ASP A 85 16.40 -13.81 -11.83
C ASP A 85 17.83 -14.11 -11.43
N LYS A 86 18.01 -15.03 -10.50
CA LYS A 86 19.31 -15.40 -9.94
C LYS A 86 19.85 -16.66 -10.61
N LYS A 87 21.16 -16.81 -10.60
CA LYS A 87 21.80 -18.10 -10.89
C LYS A 87 21.81 -18.95 -9.62
N ILE A 88 21.21 -20.12 -9.71
CA ILE A 88 21.24 -21.14 -8.64
C ILE A 88 22.03 -22.32 -9.15
N GLN A 89 23.17 -22.60 -8.53
CA GLN A 89 24.06 -23.71 -8.91
C GLN A 89 24.41 -23.77 -10.41
N GLY A 90 24.58 -22.58 -11.05
CA GLY A 90 24.92 -22.46 -12.45
C GLY A 90 23.72 -22.39 -13.41
N ASP A 91 22.52 -22.60 -12.94
CA ASP A 91 21.29 -22.46 -13.71
C ASP A 91 20.58 -21.16 -13.42
N GLU A 92 20.09 -20.50 -14.46
CA GLU A 92 19.30 -19.28 -14.32
C GLU A 92 17.83 -19.62 -14.00
N GLU A 93 17.25 -18.84 -13.12
CA GLU A 93 15.82 -18.86 -12.90
C GLU A 93 15.09 -18.36 -14.15
N ILE A 94 13.98 -19.00 -14.48
CA ILE A 94 13.15 -18.67 -15.65
C ILE A 94 11.85 -18.09 -15.13
N ARG A 95 11.53 -16.87 -15.54
CA ARG A 95 10.24 -16.24 -15.23
C ARG A 95 9.20 -16.71 -16.23
N CYS A 96 8.23 -17.45 -15.74
CA CYS A 96 7.12 -17.96 -16.53
C CYS A 96 5.95 -18.39 -15.62
N LYS A 97 4.81 -18.71 -16.22
CA LYS A 97 3.73 -19.41 -15.52
C LYS A 97 4.12 -20.87 -15.33
N PRO A 98 4.32 -21.37 -14.10
CA PRO A 98 4.74 -22.75 -13.87
C PRO A 98 3.71 -23.76 -14.39
N ASP A 99 4.19 -24.78 -15.07
CA ASP A 99 3.36 -25.92 -15.49
C ASP A 99 3.22 -26.91 -14.33
N LYS A 100 1.99 -27.17 -13.93
CA LYS A 100 1.67 -28.07 -12.79
C LYS A 100 2.21 -29.49 -12.96
N VAL A 101 2.32 -29.97 -14.19
CA VAL A 101 2.78 -31.33 -14.48
C VAL A 101 4.31 -31.43 -14.42
N LYS A 102 5.02 -30.39 -14.85
CA LYS A 102 6.48 -30.40 -15.01
C LYS A 102 7.24 -29.79 -13.82
N THR A 103 6.54 -29.18 -12.89
CA THR A 103 7.15 -28.41 -11.79
C THR A 103 6.84 -29.06 -10.46
N LYS A 104 7.90 -29.30 -9.64
CA LYS A 104 7.76 -29.78 -8.25
C LYS A 104 7.84 -28.61 -7.26
N GLY A 105 7.31 -28.83 -6.06
CA GLY A 105 7.40 -27.87 -4.97
C GLY A 105 6.52 -26.64 -5.15
N MET A 106 5.47 -26.75 -5.97
CA MET A 106 4.51 -25.67 -6.11
C MET A 106 3.84 -25.37 -4.77
N LYS A 107 3.70 -24.09 -4.49
CA LYS A 107 3.12 -23.60 -3.24
C LYS A 107 1.60 -23.77 -3.27
N PHE A 108 1.01 -23.84 -2.09
CA PHE A 108 -0.45 -23.76 -1.96
C PHE A 108 -0.88 -22.31 -2.22
N ALA A 109 -1.10 -22.01 -3.50
CA ALA A 109 -1.39 -20.67 -4.01
C ALA A 109 -2.11 -20.75 -5.36
N ASN A 110 -2.68 -19.64 -5.80
CA ASN A 110 -3.32 -19.53 -7.10
C ASN A 110 -2.33 -18.98 -8.14
N TYR A 111 -2.04 -19.79 -9.16
CA TYR A 111 -1.15 -19.44 -10.28
C TYR A 111 -1.92 -18.99 -11.53
N ASP A 112 -3.25 -19.06 -11.53
CA ASP A 112 -4.07 -18.92 -12.74
C ASP A 112 -4.09 -17.49 -13.30
N LYS A 113 -3.83 -16.49 -12.46
CA LYS A 113 -3.82 -15.07 -12.85
C LYS A 113 -2.52 -14.63 -13.54
N LEU A 114 -1.48 -15.47 -13.53
CA LEU A 114 -0.22 -15.18 -14.21
C LEU A 114 -0.38 -15.23 -15.72
N ASN A 115 0.30 -14.31 -16.40
CA ASN A 115 0.47 -14.39 -17.86
C ASN A 115 1.62 -15.35 -18.23
N SER A 116 1.85 -15.55 -19.53
CA SER A 116 2.94 -16.39 -20.03
C SER A 116 4.33 -15.91 -19.62
N ASN A 117 4.49 -14.61 -19.39
CA ASN A 117 5.75 -14.00 -18.99
C ASN A 117 6.02 -14.13 -17.48
N GLY A 118 5.14 -14.79 -16.74
CA GLY A 118 5.30 -15.03 -15.31
C GLY A 118 5.01 -13.83 -14.42
N VAL A 119 4.29 -12.84 -14.89
CA VAL A 119 3.85 -11.70 -14.09
C VAL A 119 2.33 -11.60 -14.11
N MET A 120 1.77 -11.13 -13.00
CA MET A 120 0.34 -10.86 -12.95
C MET A 120 0.04 -9.58 -13.76
N PRO A 121 -0.93 -9.59 -14.69
CA PRO A 121 -1.24 -8.41 -15.49
C PRO A 121 -1.67 -7.20 -14.66
N GLU A 122 -1.41 -6.00 -15.20
CA GLU A 122 -1.87 -4.75 -14.61
C GLU A 122 -3.40 -4.72 -14.46
N ASN A 123 -3.89 -4.06 -13.40
CA ASN A 123 -5.30 -3.94 -13.04
C ASN A 123 -5.99 -5.25 -12.64
N THR A 124 -5.23 -6.28 -12.32
CA THR A 124 -5.77 -7.54 -11.81
C THR A 124 -5.98 -7.44 -10.30
N LEU A 125 -7.13 -7.88 -9.81
CA LEU A 125 -7.40 -8.01 -8.38
C LEU A 125 -6.51 -9.11 -7.78
N ILE A 126 -5.76 -8.75 -6.75
CA ILE A 126 -4.93 -9.69 -5.99
C ILE A 126 -5.74 -10.17 -4.79
N GLU A 127 -5.93 -11.47 -4.70
CA GLU A 127 -6.50 -12.13 -3.54
C GLU A 127 -5.38 -12.73 -2.68
N ASN A 128 -5.69 -13.03 -1.43
CA ASN A 128 -4.70 -13.62 -0.54
C ASN A 128 -4.14 -14.94 -1.13
N ARG A 129 -2.83 -15.09 -1.09
CA ARG A 129 -2.10 -16.22 -1.65
C ARG A 129 -2.16 -16.34 -3.19
N ASP A 130 -2.40 -15.26 -3.89
CA ASP A 130 -2.16 -15.23 -5.32
C ASP A 130 -0.66 -15.14 -5.62
N VAL A 131 -0.23 -15.81 -6.66
CA VAL A 131 1.15 -15.70 -7.15
C VAL A 131 1.23 -14.49 -8.07
N ILE A 132 2.08 -13.53 -7.71
CA ILE A 132 2.29 -12.31 -8.51
C ILE A 132 3.45 -12.42 -9.48
N ILE A 133 4.48 -13.22 -9.12
CA ILE A 133 5.63 -13.52 -9.98
C ILE A 133 5.81 -15.02 -10.01
N GLY A 134 5.68 -15.61 -11.19
CA GLY A 134 5.94 -17.02 -11.45
C GLY A 134 7.37 -17.22 -11.90
N LYS A 135 8.12 -18.09 -11.21
CA LYS A 135 9.48 -18.49 -11.56
C LYS A 135 9.71 -19.97 -11.34
N ILE A 136 10.56 -20.51 -12.17
CA ILE A 136 11.03 -21.90 -12.06
C ILE A 136 12.54 -21.94 -12.21
N VAL A 137 13.16 -22.98 -11.68
CA VAL A 137 14.56 -23.31 -11.92
C VAL A 137 14.67 -24.75 -12.41
N PRO A 138 15.50 -25.04 -13.44
CA PRO A 138 15.73 -26.41 -13.89
C PRO A 138 16.34 -27.28 -12.81
N ILE A 139 15.96 -28.57 -12.76
CA ILE A 139 16.55 -29.56 -11.87
C ILE A 139 17.67 -30.26 -12.62
N LYS A 140 18.93 -30.11 -12.17
CA LYS A 140 20.13 -30.69 -12.81
C LYS A 140 20.08 -32.19 -12.97
N GLU A 141 19.64 -32.88 -11.93
CA GLU A 141 19.55 -34.38 -11.90
C GLU A 141 18.63 -34.92 -12.98
N HIS A 142 17.68 -34.15 -13.45
CA HIS A 142 16.69 -34.59 -14.45
C HIS A 142 16.95 -34.03 -15.85
N ARG A 143 18.04 -33.26 -16.04
CA ARG A 143 18.30 -32.59 -17.34
C ARG A 143 18.52 -33.55 -18.48
N ASN A 144 19.19 -34.68 -18.23
CA ASN A 144 19.53 -35.71 -19.22
C ASN A 144 18.64 -36.95 -19.14
N ASP A 145 17.67 -36.98 -18.23
CA ASP A 145 16.76 -38.13 -18.08
C ASP A 145 15.43 -37.82 -18.74
N HIS A 146 15.29 -38.33 -19.97
CA HIS A 146 14.08 -38.16 -20.79
C HIS A 146 12.86 -38.88 -20.23
N THR A 147 13.04 -39.79 -19.26
CA THR A 147 11.93 -40.56 -18.64
C THR A 147 11.25 -39.73 -17.54
N LYS A 148 11.91 -38.71 -17.02
CA LYS A 148 11.36 -37.83 -15.97
C LYS A 148 10.45 -36.76 -16.54
N VAL A 149 9.21 -36.72 -16.07
CA VAL A 149 8.24 -35.69 -16.45
C VAL A 149 8.50 -34.39 -15.69
N ILE A 150 8.90 -34.47 -14.40
CA ILE A 150 9.19 -33.33 -13.54
C ILE A 150 10.62 -32.84 -13.83
N LYS A 151 10.73 -31.64 -14.41
CA LYS A 151 12.02 -31.03 -14.83
C LYS A 151 12.38 -29.75 -14.11
N TYR A 152 11.45 -29.15 -13.39
CA TYR A 152 11.60 -27.82 -12.79
C TYR A 152 11.19 -27.82 -11.31
N LYS A 153 11.75 -26.86 -10.57
CA LYS A 153 11.37 -26.54 -9.20
C LYS A 153 10.78 -25.12 -9.16
N ASP A 154 9.69 -24.97 -8.43
CA ASP A 154 9.02 -23.69 -8.26
C ASP A 154 9.82 -22.71 -7.37
N GLN A 155 9.97 -21.47 -7.85
CA GLN A 155 10.58 -20.34 -7.14
C GLN A 155 9.65 -19.10 -7.14
N SER A 156 8.38 -19.32 -7.34
CA SER A 156 7.38 -18.25 -7.47
C SER A 156 7.18 -17.47 -6.18
N ILE A 157 6.75 -16.22 -6.31
CA ILE A 157 6.47 -15.31 -5.20
C ILE A 157 4.96 -15.21 -5.00
N ILE A 158 4.54 -15.50 -3.76
CA ILE A 158 3.16 -15.36 -3.31
C ILE A 158 2.98 -13.98 -2.68
N TYR A 159 1.86 -13.35 -2.97
CA TYR A 159 1.44 -12.13 -2.31
C TYR A 159 0.41 -12.42 -1.22
N ARG A 160 0.64 -11.86 -0.03
CA ARG A 160 -0.28 -11.98 1.10
C ARG A 160 -0.94 -10.64 1.37
N THR A 161 -2.25 -10.62 1.30
CA THR A 161 -3.04 -9.43 1.59
C THR A 161 -4.41 -9.82 2.15
N HIS A 162 -4.95 -8.99 3.03
CA HIS A 162 -6.32 -9.10 3.52
C HIS A 162 -7.19 -7.93 3.03
N GLU A 163 -6.59 -7.02 2.27
CA GLU A 163 -7.23 -5.84 1.72
C GLU A 163 -7.43 -6.00 0.21
N LYS A 164 -8.38 -5.26 -0.33
CA LYS A 164 -8.63 -5.22 -1.77
C LYS A 164 -7.48 -4.51 -2.48
N THR A 165 -6.62 -5.30 -3.09
CA THR A 165 -5.37 -4.85 -3.72
C THR A 165 -5.37 -5.19 -5.20
N TYR A 166 -4.85 -4.28 -6.03
CA TYR A 166 -4.71 -4.48 -7.47
C TYR A 166 -3.25 -4.35 -7.89
N VAL A 167 -2.88 -5.03 -8.96
CA VAL A 167 -1.63 -4.75 -9.64
C VAL A 167 -1.76 -3.40 -10.35
N ASP A 168 -0.90 -2.45 -9.98
CA ASP A 168 -0.93 -1.11 -10.53
C ASP A 168 -0.07 -1.00 -11.78
N LYS A 169 1.22 -1.39 -11.69
CA LYS A 169 2.17 -1.28 -12.78
C LYS A 169 3.24 -2.36 -12.70
N ASN A 170 3.58 -2.91 -13.84
CA ASN A 170 4.68 -3.86 -14.01
C ASN A 170 5.86 -3.18 -14.70
N TYR A 171 7.07 -3.49 -14.24
CA TYR A 171 8.31 -3.04 -14.87
C TYR A 171 9.29 -4.20 -14.93
N VAL A 172 9.65 -4.60 -16.13
CA VAL A 172 10.60 -5.68 -16.38
C VAL A 172 11.77 -5.13 -17.17
N ASN A 173 12.99 -5.33 -16.67
CA ASN A 173 14.21 -4.85 -17.31
C ASN A 173 15.41 -5.71 -16.89
N ARG A 174 16.59 -5.39 -17.41
CA ARG A 174 17.87 -5.98 -17.00
C ARG A 174 18.63 -5.01 -16.12
N ASN A 175 19.30 -5.55 -15.09
CA ASN A 175 20.20 -4.76 -14.24
C ASN A 175 21.60 -4.61 -14.89
N GLY A 176 22.50 -3.88 -14.20
CA GLY A 176 23.86 -3.68 -14.67
C GLY A 176 24.71 -4.95 -14.78
N ASP A 177 24.34 -6.01 -14.05
CA ASP A 177 25.01 -7.32 -14.09
C ASP A 177 24.43 -8.24 -15.18
N GLY A 178 23.47 -7.77 -15.96
CA GLY A 178 22.84 -8.51 -17.06
C GLY A 178 21.71 -9.45 -16.63
N TYR A 179 21.32 -9.47 -15.35
CA TYR A 179 20.17 -10.25 -14.86
C TYR A 179 18.86 -9.51 -15.12
N THR A 180 17.86 -10.26 -15.55
CA THR A 180 16.49 -9.74 -15.66
C THR A 180 15.87 -9.58 -14.28
N PHE A 181 15.17 -8.49 -14.07
CA PHE A 181 14.38 -8.27 -12.87
C PHE A 181 12.97 -7.80 -13.21
N ALA A 182 12.04 -8.06 -12.32
CA ALA A 182 10.68 -7.55 -12.40
C ALA A 182 10.36 -6.75 -11.13
N LYS A 183 9.71 -5.61 -11.31
CA LYS A 183 9.10 -4.85 -10.23
C LYS A 183 7.60 -4.81 -10.48
N ILE A 184 6.82 -5.24 -9.50
CA ILE A 184 5.37 -5.17 -9.54
C ILE A 184 4.91 -4.20 -8.47
N ARG A 185 4.33 -3.09 -8.89
CA ARG A 185 3.71 -2.14 -8.00
C ARG A 185 2.25 -2.49 -7.80
N THR A 186 1.84 -2.66 -6.56
CA THR A 186 0.46 -2.87 -6.15
C THR A 186 -0.15 -1.59 -5.61
N ARG A 187 -1.45 -1.44 -5.70
CA ARG A 187 -2.20 -0.33 -5.09
C ARG A 187 -3.31 -0.86 -4.22
N THR A 188 -3.47 -0.24 -3.07
CA THR A 188 -4.55 -0.51 -2.12
C THR A 188 -5.18 0.81 -1.73
N TYR A 189 -6.48 0.95 -1.96
CA TYR A 189 -7.22 2.12 -1.49
C TYR A 189 -7.67 1.89 -0.05
N ARG A 190 -7.35 2.83 0.84
CA ARG A 190 -7.70 2.77 2.25
C ARG A 190 -8.44 4.01 2.70
N ILE A 191 -9.43 3.79 3.56
CA ILE A 191 -10.08 4.81 4.37
C ILE A 191 -9.66 4.65 5.83
N PRO A 192 -9.74 5.69 6.67
CA PRO A 192 -9.42 5.58 8.10
C PRO A 192 -10.24 4.51 8.80
N THR A 193 -9.59 3.72 9.63
CA THR A 193 -10.19 2.70 10.47
C THR A 193 -9.72 2.85 11.92
N ILE A 194 -10.43 2.24 12.87
CA ILE A 194 -10.02 2.21 14.28
C ILE A 194 -8.62 1.60 14.37
N GLY A 195 -7.73 2.25 15.11
CA GLY A 195 -6.34 1.85 15.26
C GLY A 195 -5.35 2.55 14.33
N ASP A 196 -5.81 3.25 13.30
CA ASP A 196 -4.94 4.04 12.43
C ASP A 196 -4.38 5.27 13.16
N LYS A 197 -3.14 5.63 12.85
CA LYS A 197 -2.45 6.76 13.46
C LYS A 197 -2.48 7.97 12.54
N PHE A 198 -2.80 9.11 13.13
CA PHE A 198 -2.78 10.41 12.48
C PHE A 198 -1.97 11.41 13.29
N SER A 199 -1.51 12.44 12.65
CA SER A 199 -0.69 13.47 13.28
C SER A 199 -0.94 14.85 12.66
N SER A 200 -0.84 15.88 13.46
CA SER A 200 -0.69 17.24 12.95
C SER A 200 0.74 17.45 12.42
N ARG A 201 0.98 18.59 11.75
CA ARG A 201 2.34 18.97 11.31
C ARG A 201 3.30 19.25 12.47
N HIS A 202 2.80 19.33 13.69
CA HIS A 202 3.57 19.62 14.90
C HIS A 202 3.90 18.36 15.71
N GLY A 203 3.63 17.17 15.16
CA GLY A 203 3.93 15.91 15.83
C GLY A 203 2.92 15.50 16.90
N GLN A 204 1.76 16.15 16.97
CA GLN A 204 0.66 15.75 17.86
C GLN A 204 -0.02 14.50 17.29
N LYS A 205 0.59 13.35 17.53
CA LYS A 205 0.11 12.05 17.03
C LYS A 205 -1.08 11.55 17.85
N GLY A 206 -1.98 10.84 17.20
CA GLY A 206 -3.11 10.20 17.84
C GLY A 206 -3.58 8.97 17.06
N THR A 207 -4.18 8.05 17.77
CA THR A 207 -4.74 6.81 17.22
C THR A 207 -6.27 6.88 17.27
N ILE A 208 -6.94 6.47 16.20
CA ILE A 208 -8.41 6.43 16.18
C ILE A 208 -8.90 5.41 17.22
N GLY A 209 -9.61 5.88 18.24
CA GLY A 209 -10.24 5.04 19.26
C GLY A 209 -11.70 4.71 18.95
N LEU A 210 -12.37 5.60 18.24
CA LEU A 210 -13.78 5.45 17.88
C LEU A 210 -14.11 6.25 16.62
N ILE A 211 -15.02 5.74 15.82
CA ILE A 211 -15.62 6.47 14.69
C ILE A 211 -17.12 6.55 14.97
N LEU A 212 -17.62 7.78 15.11
CA LEU A 212 -19.02 8.04 15.46
C LEU A 212 -19.82 8.50 14.24
N PRO A 213 -21.08 8.05 14.12
CA PRO A 213 -21.99 8.62 13.14
C PRO A 213 -22.25 10.11 13.46
N PRO A 214 -22.61 10.93 12.46
CA PRO A 214 -22.74 12.37 12.64
C PRO A 214 -23.81 12.78 13.65
N GLU A 215 -24.86 12.00 13.82
CA GLU A 215 -25.93 12.21 14.81
C GLU A 215 -25.45 12.10 16.26
N ASP A 216 -24.39 11.33 16.52
CA ASP A 216 -23.81 11.14 17.85
C ASP A 216 -22.63 12.11 18.12
N MET A 217 -22.25 12.91 17.14
CA MET A 217 -21.19 13.91 17.27
C MET A 217 -21.72 15.18 17.95
N PRO A 218 -20.88 15.90 18.71
CA PRO A 218 -21.25 17.19 19.24
C PRO A 218 -21.43 18.20 18.11
N THR A 219 -22.32 19.16 18.30
CA THR A 219 -22.57 20.25 17.35
C THR A 219 -22.51 21.60 18.03
N THR A 220 -22.12 22.62 17.29
CA THR A 220 -22.23 24.01 17.75
C THR A 220 -23.67 24.50 17.63
N ALA A 221 -23.97 25.63 18.26
CA ALA A 221 -25.30 26.26 18.13
C ALA A 221 -25.62 26.61 16.67
N GLU A 222 -24.63 26.81 15.82
CA GLU A 222 -24.76 27.10 14.40
C GLU A 222 -24.89 25.84 13.53
N GLY A 223 -24.83 24.65 14.13
CA GLY A 223 -24.93 23.37 13.44
C GLY A 223 -23.63 22.82 12.87
N LEU A 224 -22.47 23.38 13.21
CA LEU A 224 -21.18 22.86 12.79
C LEU A 224 -20.87 21.55 13.54
N VAL A 225 -20.54 20.51 12.80
CA VAL A 225 -20.12 19.20 13.34
C VAL A 225 -18.62 19.05 13.12
N PRO A 226 -17.81 18.71 14.14
CA PRO A 226 -16.37 18.51 13.95
C PRO A 226 -16.07 17.25 13.15
N ASP A 227 -14.91 17.25 12.50
CA ASP A 227 -14.38 16.07 11.81
C ASP A 227 -13.69 15.12 12.79
N ILE A 228 -12.97 15.67 13.77
CA ILE A 228 -12.27 14.92 14.82
C ILE A 228 -12.45 15.56 16.19
N ILE A 229 -12.35 14.73 17.22
CA ILE A 229 -12.39 15.18 18.61
C ILE A 229 -11.12 14.70 19.30
N ILE A 230 -10.36 15.63 19.84
CA ILE A 230 -9.13 15.33 20.59
C ILE A 230 -9.30 15.67 22.09
N ASN A 231 -8.62 14.91 22.92
CA ASN A 231 -8.64 15.15 24.35
C ASN A 231 -7.82 16.42 24.69
N PRO A 232 -8.34 17.33 25.52
CA PRO A 232 -7.59 18.52 25.92
C PRO A 232 -6.29 18.20 26.68
N HIS A 233 -6.17 17.06 27.32
CA HIS A 233 -4.96 16.63 28.01
C HIS A 233 -3.75 16.41 27.10
N CYS A 234 -3.95 16.23 25.79
CA CYS A 234 -2.85 16.10 24.84
C CYS A 234 -2.20 17.45 24.46
N ILE A 235 -2.88 18.58 24.72
CA ILE A 235 -2.41 19.91 24.31
C ILE A 235 -1.21 20.42 25.13
N PRO A 236 -1.15 20.28 26.47
CA PRO A 236 -0.03 20.81 27.25
C PRO A 236 1.33 20.19 26.91
N SER A 237 1.36 18.98 26.39
CA SER A 237 2.61 18.28 26.02
C SER A 237 3.04 18.53 24.58
#